data_5624384f1cff016238f9ed157d2a91af
#
_entry.id   5624384f1cff016238f9ed157d2a91af
#
_cell.length_a   1.000
_cell.length_b   1.000
_cell.length_c   1.000
_cell.angle_alpha   90.00
_cell.angle_beta   90.00
_cell.angle_gamma   90.00
#
_symmetry.space_group_name_H-M   'P 1'
#
loop_
_entity.id
_entity.type
_entity.pdbx_description
1 polymer ?
#
loop_
_entity_poly.entity_id
_entity_poly.type
_entity_poly.pdbx_seq_one_letter_code
_entity_poly.pdbx_strand_id
1 'polypeptide(L)'
;LLGEGYQSATALLKETLSNFYDVKNLTSEKLADMANDLIALSPIIEKTGFRTKEINVGVSIPPRIVFHFEKFADVSKDDIDAILKENEDKTLLKVIVTTLVAADDFQKKLTLGNFKFNEIDIEVGVPPEVNVKLVNASAL
;
A
#
# COMPACT_ATOMS: atom_id res chain seq x y z
N LEU A 1 10.76 -11.98 -12.59
CA LEU A 1 11.58 -10.80 -12.32
C LEU A 1 10.90 -9.90 -11.31
N LEU A 2 11.70 -9.30 -10.44
CA LEU A 2 11.21 -8.45 -9.38
C LEU A 2 10.51 -7.20 -9.83
N GLY A 3 11.10 -6.52 -10.81
CA GLY A 3 10.54 -5.32 -11.38
C GLY A 3 9.17 -5.58 -11.98
N GLU A 4 8.98 -6.74 -12.55
CA GLU A 4 7.70 -7.15 -13.13
C GLU A 4 6.64 -7.35 -12.04
N GLY A 5 6.99 -8.00 -10.93
CA GLY A 5 6.07 -8.18 -9.81
C GLY A 5 5.64 -6.86 -9.20
N TYR A 6 6.59 -5.94 -8.99
CA TYR A 6 6.32 -4.62 -8.46
C TYR A 6 5.46 -3.79 -9.43
N GLN A 7 5.84 -3.81 -10.71
CA GLN A 7 5.09 -3.10 -11.75
C GLN A 7 3.68 -3.66 -11.93
N SER A 8 3.54 -4.98 -11.87
CA SER A 8 2.23 -5.62 -11.96
C SER A 8 1.34 -5.25 -10.79
N ALA A 9 1.88 -5.16 -9.57
CA ALA A 9 1.13 -4.74 -8.39
C ALA A 9 0.71 -3.27 -8.52
N THR A 10 1.58 -2.41 -9.00
CA THR A 10 1.27 -0.99 -9.23
C THR A 10 0.20 -0.83 -10.30
N ALA A 11 0.30 -1.59 -11.40
CA ALA A 11 -0.71 -1.56 -12.46
C ALA A 11 -2.06 -2.08 -11.96
N LEU A 12 -2.07 -3.12 -11.14
CA LEU A 12 -3.29 -3.66 -10.55
C LEU A 12 -3.93 -2.66 -9.60
N LEU A 13 -3.12 -1.98 -8.79
CA LEU A 13 -3.59 -0.91 -7.91
C LEU A 13 -4.27 0.19 -8.72
N LYS A 14 -3.62 0.67 -9.78
CA LYS A 14 -4.16 1.71 -10.65
C LYS A 14 -5.50 1.28 -11.28
N GLU A 15 -5.56 0.07 -11.80
CA GLU A 15 -6.76 -0.47 -12.42
C GLU A 15 -7.91 -0.59 -11.43
N THR A 16 -7.64 -1.13 -10.25
CA THR A 16 -8.65 -1.29 -9.21
C THR A 16 -9.17 0.05 -8.73
N LEU A 17 -8.28 1.00 -8.49
CA LEU A 17 -8.69 2.34 -8.08
C LEU A 17 -9.57 3.00 -9.15
N SER A 18 -9.24 2.81 -10.42
CA SER A 18 -10.03 3.35 -11.53
C SER A 18 -11.42 2.73 -11.63
N ASN A 19 -11.56 1.46 -11.21
CA ASN A 19 -12.84 0.76 -11.26
C ASN A 19 -13.76 1.11 -10.08
N PHE A 20 -13.20 1.35 -8.89
CA PHE A 20 -13.99 1.63 -7.69
C PHE A 20 -14.11 3.11 -7.38
N TYR A 21 -13.12 3.88 -7.77
CA TYR A 21 -13.05 5.32 -7.50
C TYR A 21 -12.73 6.06 -8.78
N ASP A 22 -13.41 7.15 -9.03
CA ASP A 22 -13.13 7.98 -10.20
C ASP A 22 -11.87 8.81 -9.95
N VAL A 23 -10.70 8.18 -10.19
CA VAL A 23 -9.39 8.81 -9.92
C VAL A 23 -9.10 10.00 -10.82
N LYS A 24 -9.79 10.12 -11.96
CA LYS A 24 -9.65 11.29 -12.85
C LYS A 24 -10.38 12.52 -12.31
N ASN A 25 -11.41 12.28 -11.52
CA ASN A 25 -12.25 13.33 -10.93
C ASN A 25 -12.30 13.13 -9.41
N LEU A 26 -11.14 13.04 -8.77
CA LEU A 26 -11.06 12.88 -7.33
C LEU A 26 -11.63 14.11 -6.63
N THR A 27 -12.53 13.85 -5.68
CA THR A 27 -13.09 14.86 -4.80
C THR A 27 -12.74 14.51 -3.36
N SER A 28 -12.87 15.47 -2.46
CA SER A 28 -12.64 15.21 -1.03
C SER A 28 -13.59 14.13 -0.49
N GLU A 29 -14.82 14.06 -1.01
CA GLU A 29 -15.79 13.03 -0.61
C GLU A 29 -15.34 11.64 -1.03
N LYS A 30 -14.82 11.49 -2.26
CA LYS A 30 -14.31 10.21 -2.76
C LYS A 30 -13.08 9.78 -1.97
N LEU A 31 -12.21 10.72 -1.61
CA LEU A 31 -11.05 10.42 -0.78
C LEU A 31 -11.47 10.00 0.63
N ALA A 32 -12.49 10.63 1.19
CA ALA A 32 -13.03 10.26 2.49
C ALA A 32 -13.59 8.82 2.46
N ASP A 33 -14.31 8.46 1.40
CA ASP A 33 -14.83 7.11 1.23
C ASP A 33 -13.69 6.08 1.17
N MET A 34 -12.64 6.39 0.41
CA MET A 34 -11.47 5.54 0.28
C MET A 34 -10.73 5.37 1.62
N ALA A 35 -10.54 6.46 2.35
CA ALA A 35 -9.93 6.44 3.65
C ALA A 35 -10.76 5.59 4.64
N ASN A 36 -12.08 5.75 4.63
CA ASN A 36 -12.98 4.97 5.47
C ASN A 36 -12.92 3.49 5.14
N ASP A 37 -12.87 3.14 3.85
CA ASP A 37 -12.74 1.75 3.41
C ASP A 37 -11.42 1.15 3.92
N LEU A 38 -10.31 1.88 3.82
CA LEU A 38 -9.03 1.38 4.29
C LEU A 38 -8.99 1.26 5.81
N ILE A 39 -9.55 2.23 6.52
CA ILE A 39 -9.64 2.17 7.99
C ILE A 39 -10.40 0.91 8.42
N ALA A 40 -11.50 0.61 7.74
CA ALA A 40 -12.29 -0.59 8.02
C ALA A 40 -11.51 -1.89 7.75
N LEU A 41 -10.60 -1.87 6.76
CA LEU A 41 -9.76 -3.02 6.43
C LEU A 41 -8.51 -3.14 7.29
N SER A 42 -8.17 -2.12 8.08
CA SER A 42 -6.94 -2.08 8.87
C SER A 42 -6.74 -3.30 9.78
N PRO A 43 -7.76 -3.82 10.49
CA PRO A 43 -7.56 -5.02 11.31
C PRO A 43 -7.15 -6.26 10.50
N ILE A 44 -7.65 -6.38 9.29
CA ILE A 44 -7.30 -7.51 8.41
C ILE A 44 -5.89 -7.31 7.85
N ILE A 45 -5.54 -6.08 7.47
CA ILE A 45 -4.19 -5.74 6.98
C ILE A 45 -3.15 -6.09 8.06
N GLU A 46 -3.44 -5.81 9.32
CA GLU A 46 -2.52 -6.13 10.42
C GLU A 46 -2.23 -7.63 10.52
N LYS A 47 -3.17 -8.49 10.18
CA LYS A 47 -2.95 -9.94 10.15
C LYS A 47 -1.93 -10.37 9.11
N THR A 48 -1.67 -9.54 8.10
CA THR A 48 -0.67 -9.82 7.06
C THR A 48 0.74 -9.36 7.43
N GLY A 49 0.92 -8.79 8.62
CA GLY A 49 2.22 -8.30 9.10
C GLY A 49 2.50 -6.84 8.79
N PHE A 50 1.58 -6.16 8.13
CA PHE A 50 1.67 -4.73 7.83
C PHE A 50 0.65 -3.96 8.66
N ARG A 51 1.01 -2.73 9.02
CA ARG A 51 0.14 -1.85 9.81
C ARG A 51 0.04 -0.49 9.14
N THR A 52 -1.17 0.04 9.06
CA THR A 52 -1.37 1.43 8.63
C THR A 52 -0.90 2.35 9.75
N LYS A 53 0.16 3.10 9.50
CA LYS A 53 0.75 4.04 10.46
C LYS A 53 0.06 5.38 10.45
N GLU A 54 -0.22 5.87 9.26
CA GLU A 54 -0.64 7.25 9.05
C GLU A 54 -1.37 7.36 7.73
N ILE A 55 -2.33 8.28 7.70
CA ILE A 55 -3.08 8.61 6.50
C ILE A 55 -2.98 10.13 6.34
N ASN A 56 -2.44 10.57 5.20
CA ASN A 56 -2.34 11.99 4.87
C ASN A 56 -3.27 12.32 3.71
N VAL A 57 -4.13 13.29 3.91
CA VAL A 57 -5.05 13.76 2.88
C VAL A 57 -4.57 15.11 2.39
N GLY A 58 -4.20 15.18 1.10
CA GLY A 58 -3.80 16.43 0.46
C GLY A 58 -4.99 17.11 -0.18
N VAL A 59 -5.29 18.31 0.30
CA VAL A 59 -6.41 19.12 -0.22
C VAL A 59 -5.98 20.02 -1.39
N SER A 60 -5.07 19.53 -2.21
CA SER A 60 -4.63 20.19 -3.44
C SER A 60 -5.61 19.93 -4.60
N ILE A 61 -5.32 20.47 -5.76
CA ILE A 61 -6.09 20.19 -6.97
C ILE A 61 -5.14 19.61 -8.02
N PRO A 62 -5.28 18.33 -8.40
CA PRO A 62 -6.26 17.37 -7.86
C PRO A 62 -5.90 16.93 -6.42
N PRO A 63 -6.88 16.57 -5.60
CA PRO A 63 -6.61 16.07 -4.24
C PRO A 63 -5.96 14.71 -4.29
N ARG A 64 -5.26 14.35 -3.21
CA ARG A 64 -4.59 13.06 -3.08
C ARG A 64 -4.62 12.56 -1.65
N ILE A 65 -4.42 11.26 -1.50
CA ILE A 65 -4.32 10.64 -0.19
C ILE A 65 -3.11 9.71 -0.19
N VAL A 66 -2.35 9.73 0.90
CA VAL A 66 -1.19 8.86 1.07
C VAL A 66 -1.42 7.99 2.29
N PHE A 67 -1.33 6.68 2.08
CA PHE A 67 -1.38 5.70 3.15
C PHE A 67 0.04 5.25 3.47
N HIS A 68 0.43 5.40 4.72
CA HIS A 68 1.76 4.99 5.19
C HIS A 68 1.64 3.68 5.96
N PHE A 69 2.38 2.67 5.52
CA PHE A 69 2.37 1.35 6.14
C PHE A 69 3.74 1.01 6.69
N GLU A 70 3.78 0.31 7.82
CA GLU A 70 5.01 -0.30 8.31
C GLU A 70 4.83 -1.81 8.35
N LYS A 71 5.95 -2.53 8.17
CA LYS A 71 5.98 -3.97 8.40
C LYS A 71 6.40 -4.19 9.84
N PHE A 72 5.52 -4.77 10.65
CA PHE A 72 5.78 -5.00 12.07
C PHE A 72 5.97 -6.47 12.42
N ALA A 73 5.68 -7.38 11.50
CA ALA A 73 5.82 -8.82 11.71
C ALA A 73 6.06 -9.54 10.39
N ASP A 74 6.80 -10.64 10.44
CA ASP A 74 6.96 -11.52 9.30
C ASP A 74 5.81 -12.54 9.30
N VAL A 75 5.05 -12.54 8.23
CA VAL A 75 3.95 -13.49 8.00
C VAL A 75 4.25 -14.22 6.71
N SER A 76 4.12 -15.55 6.73
CA SER A 76 4.42 -16.36 5.55
C SER A 76 3.47 -16.03 4.40
N LYS A 77 3.95 -16.23 3.18
CA LYS A 77 3.11 -16.01 1.98
C LYS A 77 1.89 -16.90 1.98
N ASP A 78 2.02 -18.13 2.49
CA ASP A 78 0.90 -19.06 2.59
C ASP A 78 -0.18 -18.54 3.55
N ASP A 79 0.23 -17.97 4.68
CA ASP A 79 -0.71 -17.39 5.64
C ASP A 79 -1.38 -16.14 5.07
N ILE A 80 -0.63 -15.30 4.36
CA ILE A 80 -1.19 -14.12 3.68
C ILE A 80 -2.21 -14.56 2.63
N ASP A 81 -1.87 -15.55 1.82
CA ASP A 81 -2.78 -16.08 0.80
C ASP A 81 -4.07 -16.63 1.42
N ALA A 82 -3.97 -17.30 2.57
CA ALA A 82 -5.12 -17.80 3.29
C ALA A 82 -6.03 -16.65 3.75
N ILE A 83 -5.44 -15.56 4.27
CA ILE A 83 -6.18 -14.37 4.70
C ILE A 83 -6.90 -13.73 3.51
N LEU A 84 -6.21 -13.61 2.38
CA LEU A 84 -6.80 -13.04 1.18
C LEU A 84 -7.92 -13.90 0.62
N LYS A 85 -7.78 -15.22 0.71
CA LYS A 85 -8.82 -16.15 0.27
C LYS A 85 -10.07 -16.06 1.13
N GLU A 86 -9.91 -15.93 2.44
CA GLU A 86 -11.05 -15.74 3.35
C GLU A 86 -11.79 -14.42 3.09
N ASN A 87 -11.13 -13.46 2.48
CA ASN A 87 -11.64 -12.12 2.21
C ASN A 87 -11.67 -11.81 0.72
N GLU A 88 -11.88 -12.82 -0.13
CA GLU A 88 -11.80 -12.68 -1.59
C GLU A 88 -12.81 -11.70 -2.19
N ASP A 89 -13.89 -11.41 -1.46
CA ASP A 89 -14.88 -10.40 -1.82
C ASP A 89 -14.37 -8.96 -1.64
N LYS A 90 -13.25 -8.79 -0.91
CA LYS A 90 -12.67 -7.48 -0.59
C LYS A 90 -11.53 -7.16 -1.56
N THR A 91 -11.89 -6.67 -2.74
CA THR A 91 -10.92 -6.41 -3.81
C THR A 91 -9.87 -5.37 -3.41
N LEU A 92 -10.27 -4.31 -2.71
CA LEU A 92 -9.33 -3.29 -2.25
C LEU A 92 -8.28 -3.88 -1.30
N LEU A 93 -8.70 -4.75 -0.39
CA LEU A 93 -7.78 -5.45 0.52
C LEU A 93 -6.74 -6.26 -0.27
N LYS A 94 -7.20 -7.04 -1.23
CA LYS A 94 -6.32 -7.86 -2.07
C LYS A 94 -5.27 -7.01 -2.78
N VAL A 95 -5.68 -5.91 -3.37
CA VAL A 95 -4.78 -5.03 -4.11
C VAL A 95 -3.77 -4.36 -3.19
N ILE A 96 -4.22 -3.84 -2.06
CA ILE A 96 -3.34 -3.19 -1.09
C ILE A 96 -2.31 -4.19 -0.55
N VAL A 97 -2.74 -5.36 -0.10
CA VAL A 97 -1.83 -6.37 0.46
C VAL A 97 -0.86 -6.88 -0.60
N THR A 98 -1.34 -7.14 -1.82
CA THR A 98 -0.47 -7.58 -2.92
C THR A 98 0.60 -6.52 -3.23
N THR A 99 0.22 -5.25 -3.21
CA THR A 99 1.16 -4.14 -3.41
C THR A 99 2.18 -4.06 -2.29
N LEU A 100 1.76 -4.21 -1.04
CA LEU A 100 2.65 -4.20 0.12
C LEU A 100 3.66 -5.34 0.05
N VAL A 101 3.21 -6.55 -0.27
CA VAL A 101 4.08 -7.72 -0.40
C VAL A 101 5.10 -7.52 -1.52
N ALA A 102 4.66 -6.99 -2.67
CA ALA A 102 5.56 -6.74 -3.79
C ALA A 102 6.61 -5.67 -3.45
N ALA A 103 6.22 -4.61 -2.76
CA ALA A 103 7.14 -3.56 -2.32
C ALA A 103 8.14 -4.08 -1.29
N ASP A 104 7.69 -4.92 -0.36
CA ASP A 104 8.57 -5.56 0.62
C ASP A 104 9.58 -6.49 -0.06
N ASP A 105 9.13 -7.31 -1.02
CA ASP A 105 10.02 -8.19 -1.77
C ASP A 105 11.06 -7.38 -2.56
N PHE A 106 10.66 -6.25 -3.12
CA PHE A 106 11.58 -5.35 -3.83
C PHE A 106 12.66 -4.81 -2.90
N GLN A 107 12.30 -4.28 -1.72
CA GLN A 107 13.28 -3.71 -0.81
C GLN A 107 14.26 -4.75 -0.25
N LYS A 108 13.84 -6.01 -0.10
CA LYS A 108 14.71 -7.09 0.37
C LYS A 108 15.88 -7.37 -0.56
N LYS A 109 15.82 -6.90 -1.79
CA LYS A 109 16.90 -7.08 -2.77
C LYS A 109 17.87 -5.91 -2.84
N LEU A 110 17.60 -4.87 -2.08
CA LEU A 110 18.51 -3.74 -1.97
C LEU A 110 19.61 -4.06 -0.95
N THR A 111 20.82 -3.58 -1.21
CA THR A 111 21.90 -3.64 -0.25
C THR A 111 21.82 -2.38 0.59
N LEU A 112 21.30 -2.48 1.79
CA LEU A 112 20.91 -1.31 2.58
C LEU A 112 22.08 -0.62 3.31
N GLY A 113 23.18 -1.34 3.63
CA GLY A 113 24.26 -0.75 4.40
C GLY A 113 23.76 -0.22 5.74
N ASN A 114 23.92 1.09 5.96
CA ASN A 114 23.43 1.76 7.17
C ASN A 114 21.96 2.19 7.07
N PHE A 115 21.31 1.94 5.94
CA PHE A 115 19.89 2.26 5.78
C PHE A 115 19.01 1.15 6.30
N LYS A 116 17.85 1.51 6.80
CA LYS A 116 16.84 0.56 7.25
C LYS A 116 15.56 0.80 6.47
N PHE A 117 14.89 -0.29 6.14
CA PHE A 117 13.55 -0.23 5.61
C PHE A 117 12.61 0.32 6.70
N ASN A 118 11.91 1.39 6.39
CA ASN A 118 11.07 2.09 7.35
C ASN A 118 9.58 1.94 7.06
N GLU A 119 9.17 2.26 5.85
CA GLU A 119 7.76 2.21 5.51
C GLU A 119 7.54 2.06 4.00
N ILE A 120 6.32 1.68 3.65
CA ILE A 120 5.81 1.65 2.29
C ILE A 120 4.68 2.66 2.22
N ASP A 121 4.76 3.58 1.27
CA ASP A 121 3.74 4.59 1.06
C ASP A 121 2.97 4.27 -0.22
N ILE A 122 1.64 4.23 -0.12
CA ILE A 122 0.76 4.08 -1.26
C ILE A 122 0.02 5.39 -1.43
N GLU A 123 0.30 6.09 -2.54
CA GLU A 123 -0.34 7.35 -2.86
C GLU A 123 -1.44 7.11 -3.89
N VAL A 124 -2.64 7.56 -3.54
CA VAL A 124 -3.76 7.60 -4.46
C VAL A 124 -3.89 9.03 -4.95
N GLY A 125 -3.48 9.24 -6.17
CA GLY A 125 -3.48 10.52 -6.85
C GLY A 125 -3.49 10.29 -8.35
N VAL A 126 -3.06 11.26 -9.11
CA VAL A 126 -2.96 11.14 -10.58
C VAL A 126 -1.53 11.50 -10.99
N PRO A 127 -0.69 10.49 -11.29
CA PRO A 127 -0.91 9.03 -11.21
C PRO A 127 -0.78 8.50 -9.78
N PRO A 128 -1.31 7.30 -9.48
CA PRO A 128 -1.03 6.64 -8.20
C PRO A 128 0.43 6.22 -8.13
N GLU A 129 1.00 6.24 -6.92
CA GLU A 129 2.41 5.91 -6.70
C GLU A 129 2.58 4.97 -5.51
N VAL A 130 3.63 4.15 -5.57
CA VAL A 130 4.07 3.30 -4.47
C VAL A 130 5.53 3.60 -4.21
N ASN A 131 5.85 3.96 -2.97
CA ASN A 131 7.21 4.32 -2.57
C ASN A 131 7.67 3.46 -1.40
N VAL A 132 8.93 3.04 -1.45
CA VAL A 132 9.61 2.38 -0.34
C VAL A 132 10.51 3.41 0.32
N LYS A 133 10.33 3.61 1.61
CA LYS A 133 11.11 4.58 2.38
C LYS A 133 12.22 3.89 3.15
N LEU A 134 13.43 4.31 2.88
CA LEU A 134 14.62 3.85 3.58
C LEU A 134 15.20 5.01 4.39
N VAL A 135 15.54 4.75 5.63
CA VAL A 135 16.12 5.78 6.51
C VAL A 135 17.53 5.39 6.91
N ASN A 136 18.41 6.37 6.99
CA ASN A 136 19.77 6.18 7.48
C ASN A 136 19.73 6.01 8.99
N ALA A 137 20.15 4.85 9.49
CA ALA A 137 20.14 4.55 10.92
C ALA A 137 21.02 5.51 11.72
N SER A 138 22.08 6.05 11.10
CA SER A 138 22.98 7.03 11.76
C SER A 138 22.34 8.40 11.92
N ALA A 139 21.23 8.67 11.20
CA ALA A 139 20.53 9.95 11.26
C ALA A 139 19.34 9.94 12.22
N LEU A 140 19.06 8.80 12.87
CA LEU A 140 17.94 8.64 13.79
C LEU A 140 18.29 9.08 15.21
#